data_761b73c862c206857f906b8bb72b6509
#
_entry.id   761b73c862c206857f906b8bb72b6509
#
_cell.length_a   1.000
_cell.length_b   1.000
_cell.length_c   1.000
_cell.angle_alpha   90.00
_cell.angle_beta   90.00
_cell.angle_gamma   90.00
#
_symmetry.space_group_name_H-M   'P 1'
#
loop_
_entity.id
_entity.type
_entity.pdbx_description
1 polymer ?
#
loop_
_entity_poly.entity_id
_entity_poly.type
_entity_poly.pdbx_seq_one_letter_code
_entity_poly.pdbx_strand_id
1 'polypeptide(L)'
;MNLPVTKRKLTEKQESFLNNLIETKGDLKLSAELAGYSGNHYQVMNSLKQEIVELAETVLAREAPKAAFKLVEVMESNTALPQANVKLQAAQTILDRVGVSKTERLKIDHNVSGGIFILPEKETIDIQAEDTYYEDIPN
;
A
#
# COMPACT_ATOMS: atom_id res chain seq x y z
N MET A 1 24.13 -3.59 5.14
CA MET A 1 24.64 -3.75 3.75
C MET A 1 23.44 -3.92 2.84
N ASN A 2 23.14 -2.91 2.06
CA ASN A 2 22.17 -3.07 0.98
C ASN A 2 22.85 -3.86 -0.13
N LEU A 3 22.47 -5.13 -0.27
CA LEU A 3 22.83 -5.90 -1.43
C LEU A 3 22.21 -5.21 -2.65
N PRO A 4 22.98 -4.96 -3.72
CA PRO A 4 22.40 -4.41 -4.93
C PRO A 4 21.35 -5.42 -5.42
N VAL A 5 20.10 -4.98 -5.52
CA VAL A 5 19.06 -5.75 -6.20
C VAL A 5 19.48 -5.81 -7.66
N THR A 6 20.16 -6.90 -8.04
CA THR A 6 20.49 -7.17 -9.43
C THR A 6 19.17 -7.36 -10.17
N LYS A 7 18.78 -6.36 -10.95
CA LYS A 7 17.63 -6.48 -11.86
C LYS A 7 17.84 -7.75 -12.70
N ARG A 8 16.91 -8.68 -12.58
CA ARG A 8 16.93 -9.91 -13.36
C ARG A 8 16.93 -9.57 -14.84
N LYS A 9 17.82 -10.17 -15.61
CA LYS A 9 17.83 -10.01 -17.06
C LYS A 9 16.60 -10.70 -17.65
N LEU A 10 15.72 -9.92 -18.24
CA LEU A 10 14.51 -10.42 -18.91
C LEU A 10 14.86 -10.97 -20.29
N THR A 11 14.07 -11.90 -20.77
CA THR A 11 14.11 -12.37 -22.17
C THR A 11 13.36 -11.39 -23.06
N GLU A 12 13.67 -11.37 -24.35
CA GLU A 12 12.99 -10.51 -25.32
C GLU A 12 11.46 -10.67 -25.31
N LYS A 13 10.97 -11.90 -25.13
CA LYS A 13 9.54 -12.16 -24.99
C LYS A 13 8.94 -11.58 -23.71
N GLN A 14 9.68 -11.60 -22.62
CA GLN A 14 9.25 -11.03 -21.35
C GLN A 14 9.19 -9.50 -21.41
N GLU A 15 10.19 -8.89 -22.02
CA GLU A 15 10.18 -7.44 -22.27
C GLU A 15 9.04 -7.03 -23.20
N SER A 16 8.82 -7.79 -24.29
CA SER A 16 7.69 -7.57 -25.18
C SER A 16 6.35 -7.68 -24.47
N PHE A 17 6.19 -8.66 -23.59
CA PHE A 17 4.98 -8.81 -22.79
C PHE A 17 4.70 -7.57 -21.89
N LEU A 18 5.72 -7.08 -21.18
CA LEU A 18 5.58 -5.90 -20.31
C LEU A 18 5.27 -4.63 -21.11
N ASN A 19 5.90 -4.45 -22.28
CA ASN A 19 5.60 -3.33 -23.18
C ASN A 19 4.16 -3.41 -23.70
N ASN A 20 3.73 -4.59 -24.11
CA ASN A 20 2.37 -4.80 -24.58
C ASN A 20 1.33 -4.55 -23.48
N LEU A 21 1.64 -4.78 -22.20
CA LEU A 21 0.75 -4.46 -21.09
C LEU A 21 0.42 -2.96 -21.01
N ILE A 22 1.37 -2.10 -21.34
CA ILE A 22 1.15 -0.65 -21.38
C ILE A 22 0.21 -0.30 -22.56
N GLU A 23 0.48 -0.85 -23.73
CA GLU A 23 -0.28 -0.57 -24.95
C GLU A 23 -1.71 -1.10 -24.89
N THR A 24 -1.91 -2.29 -24.32
CA THR A 24 -3.21 -2.92 -24.13
C THR A 24 -3.96 -2.44 -22.90
N LYS A 25 -3.40 -1.46 -22.16
CA LYS A 25 -3.99 -0.93 -20.91
C LYS A 25 -4.24 -2.02 -19.86
N GLY A 26 -3.35 -3.00 -19.78
CA GLY A 26 -3.35 -4.05 -18.75
C GLY A 26 -4.07 -5.34 -19.14
N ASP A 27 -4.42 -5.54 -20.41
CA ASP A 27 -4.97 -6.81 -20.89
C ASP A 27 -3.87 -7.88 -20.93
N LEU A 28 -3.85 -8.73 -19.89
CA LEU A 28 -2.84 -9.78 -19.72
C LEU A 28 -2.87 -10.82 -20.84
N LYS A 29 -4.06 -11.21 -21.28
CA LYS A 29 -4.21 -12.24 -22.31
C LYS A 29 -3.72 -11.75 -23.66
N LEU A 30 -4.20 -10.59 -24.08
CA LEU A 30 -3.80 -9.98 -25.34
C LEU A 30 -2.30 -9.65 -25.36
N SER A 31 -1.75 -9.16 -24.24
CA SER A 31 -0.32 -8.86 -24.12
C SER A 31 0.55 -10.11 -24.26
N ALA A 32 0.11 -11.25 -23.70
CA ALA A 32 0.81 -12.51 -23.82
C ALA A 32 0.76 -13.04 -25.27
N GLU A 33 -0.39 -12.96 -25.91
CA GLU A 33 -0.56 -13.37 -27.32
C GLU A 33 0.34 -12.52 -28.26
N LEU A 34 0.35 -11.21 -28.08
CA LEU A 34 1.20 -10.29 -28.85
C LEU A 34 2.70 -10.51 -28.62
N ALA A 35 3.09 -10.94 -27.42
CA ALA A 35 4.48 -11.31 -27.08
C ALA A 35 4.88 -12.70 -27.58
N GLY A 36 3.96 -13.42 -28.24
CA GLY A 36 4.22 -14.74 -28.80
C GLY A 36 4.17 -15.88 -27.79
N TYR A 37 3.43 -15.71 -26.69
CA TYR A 37 3.12 -16.79 -25.76
C TYR A 37 1.86 -17.52 -26.23
N SER A 38 2.03 -18.77 -26.67
CA SER A 38 0.92 -19.67 -26.97
C SER A 38 0.60 -20.50 -25.74
N GLY A 39 -0.50 -20.23 -25.05
CA GLY A 39 -0.94 -21.05 -23.93
C GLY A 39 -1.33 -20.26 -22.67
N ASN A 40 -0.91 -20.76 -21.52
CA ASN A 40 -1.35 -20.24 -20.25
C ASN A 40 -0.64 -18.93 -19.88
N HIS A 41 -1.31 -17.79 -20.13
CA HIS A 41 -0.82 -16.45 -19.75
C HIS A 41 -0.62 -16.28 -18.24
N TYR A 42 -1.26 -17.10 -17.41
CA TYR A 42 -1.04 -17.08 -15.94
C TYR A 42 0.38 -17.49 -15.55
N GLN A 43 1.02 -18.39 -16.29
CA GLN A 43 2.42 -18.76 -16.01
C GLN A 43 3.36 -17.57 -16.27
N VAL A 44 3.14 -16.85 -17.34
CA VAL A 44 3.92 -15.64 -17.68
C VAL A 44 3.71 -14.58 -16.60
N MET A 45 2.46 -14.31 -16.23
CA MET A 45 2.11 -13.37 -15.18
C MET A 45 2.79 -13.73 -13.85
N ASN A 46 2.73 -14.99 -13.43
CA ASN A 46 3.35 -15.42 -12.18
C ASN A 46 4.88 -15.30 -12.21
N SER A 47 5.50 -15.56 -13.36
CA SER A 47 6.95 -15.43 -13.52
C SER A 47 7.44 -13.98 -13.52
N LEU A 48 6.56 -13.02 -13.88
CA LEU A 48 6.85 -11.59 -13.99
C LEU A 48 6.09 -10.74 -12.97
N LYS A 49 5.61 -11.36 -11.89
CA LYS A 49 4.76 -10.67 -10.91
C LYS A 49 5.42 -9.41 -10.34
N GLN A 50 6.70 -9.46 -10.04
CA GLN A 50 7.44 -8.33 -9.48
C GLN A 50 7.57 -7.21 -10.52
N GLU A 51 7.94 -7.56 -11.74
CA GLU A 51 8.11 -6.61 -12.85
C GLU A 51 6.77 -5.95 -13.23
N ILE A 52 5.66 -6.69 -13.15
CA ILE A 52 4.31 -6.13 -13.36
C ILE A 52 3.95 -5.12 -12.26
N VAL A 53 4.30 -5.39 -11.00
CA VAL A 53 4.09 -4.44 -9.89
C VAL A 53 4.93 -3.18 -10.10
N GLU A 54 6.22 -3.31 -10.41
CA GLU A 54 7.11 -2.17 -10.71
C GLU A 54 6.59 -1.35 -11.89
N LEU A 55 6.04 -2.01 -12.92
CA LEU A 55 5.42 -1.35 -14.06
C LEU A 55 4.19 -0.54 -13.63
N ALA A 56 3.32 -1.11 -12.79
CA ALA A 56 2.14 -0.43 -12.27
C ALA A 56 2.53 0.80 -11.43
N GLU A 57 3.55 0.71 -10.58
CA GLU A 57 4.10 1.83 -9.82
C GLU A 57 4.63 2.93 -10.75
N THR A 58 5.33 2.56 -11.81
CA THR A 58 5.84 3.49 -12.82
C THR A 58 4.71 4.22 -13.54
N VAL A 59 3.63 3.52 -13.91
CA VAL A 59 2.44 4.11 -14.52
C VAL A 59 1.77 5.10 -13.58
N LEU A 60 1.60 4.74 -12.29
CA LEU A 60 1.02 5.64 -11.28
C LEU A 60 1.89 6.90 -11.08
N ALA A 61 3.22 6.73 -10.99
CA ALA A 61 4.14 7.85 -10.86
C ALA A 61 4.07 8.81 -12.06
N ARG A 62 3.91 8.27 -13.27
CA ARG A 62 3.74 9.08 -14.49
C ARG A 62 2.43 9.84 -14.51
N GLU A 63 1.35 9.28 -14.00
CA GLU A 63 0.03 9.92 -13.96
C GLU A 63 -0.15 10.87 -12.75
N ALA A 64 0.75 10.82 -11.77
CA ALA A 64 0.66 11.64 -10.55
C ALA A 64 0.60 13.17 -10.83
N PRO A 65 1.41 13.76 -11.75
CA PRO A 65 1.27 15.18 -12.07
C PRO A 65 -0.12 15.52 -12.61
N LYS A 66 -0.69 14.67 -13.47
CA LYS A 66 -2.03 14.85 -14.01
C LYS A 66 -3.10 14.78 -12.92
N ALA A 67 -2.95 13.86 -11.96
CA ALA A 67 -3.83 13.77 -10.81
C ALA A 67 -3.78 15.06 -9.97
N ALA A 68 -2.58 15.60 -9.71
CA ALA A 68 -2.40 16.86 -8.99
C ALA A 68 -3.09 18.04 -9.70
N PHE A 69 -2.89 18.18 -11.01
CA PHE A 69 -3.58 19.23 -11.79
C PHE A 69 -5.10 19.07 -11.77
N LYS A 70 -5.59 17.81 -11.75
CA LYS A 70 -7.04 17.56 -11.68
C LYS A 70 -7.64 17.98 -10.33
N LEU A 71 -6.89 17.86 -9.23
CA LEU A 71 -7.30 18.39 -7.93
C LEU A 71 -7.39 19.92 -7.96
N VAL A 72 -6.42 20.60 -8.55
CA VAL A 72 -6.41 22.06 -8.71
C VAL A 72 -7.60 22.51 -9.56
N GLU A 73 -7.86 21.86 -10.69
CA GLU A 73 -9.00 22.14 -11.56
C GLU A 73 -10.34 22.02 -10.82
N VAL A 74 -10.50 20.99 -9.97
CA VAL A 74 -11.71 20.83 -9.15
C VAL A 74 -11.84 21.93 -8.11
N MET A 75 -10.73 22.38 -7.51
CA MET A 75 -10.71 23.47 -6.53
C MET A 75 -11.07 24.83 -7.17
N GLU A 76 -10.60 25.09 -8.38
CA GLU A 76 -10.81 26.36 -9.08
C GLU A 76 -12.16 26.44 -9.80
N SER A 77 -12.85 25.31 -9.93
CA SER A 77 -14.13 25.25 -10.64
C SER A 77 -15.26 25.90 -9.85
N ASN A 78 -15.85 26.93 -10.43
CA ASN A 78 -17.05 27.61 -9.92
C ASN A 78 -18.36 26.98 -10.41
N THR A 79 -18.26 25.91 -11.24
CA THR A 79 -19.41 25.20 -11.79
C THR A 79 -19.50 23.77 -11.25
N ALA A 80 -20.72 23.24 -11.17
CA ALA A 80 -20.91 21.84 -10.79
C ALA A 80 -20.28 20.91 -11.84
N LEU A 81 -19.20 20.24 -11.47
CA LEU A 81 -18.56 19.25 -12.33
C LEU A 81 -19.24 17.90 -12.15
N PRO A 82 -19.71 17.26 -13.22
CA PRO A 82 -20.25 15.90 -13.14
C PRO A 82 -19.21 14.95 -12.55
N GLN A 83 -19.61 14.15 -11.58
CA GLN A 83 -18.75 13.17 -10.91
C GLN A 83 -17.48 13.77 -10.25
N ALA A 84 -17.52 15.03 -9.83
CA ALA A 84 -16.38 15.70 -9.19
C ALA A 84 -15.82 14.88 -8.02
N ASN A 85 -16.68 14.35 -7.15
CA ASN A 85 -16.26 13.56 -6.01
C ASN A 85 -15.52 12.27 -6.42
N VAL A 86 -15.98 11.59 -7.46
CA VAL A 86 -15.33 10.37 -7.96
C VAL A 86 -13.96 10.68 -8.54
N LYS A 87 -13.85 11.76 -9.33
CA LYS A 87 -12.58 12.22 -9.91
C LYS A 87 -11.60 12.66 -8.83
N LEU A 88 -12.11 13.36 -7.79
CA LEU A 88 -11.33 13.78 -6.64
C LEU A 88 -10.74 12.58 -5.89
N GLN A 89 -11.57 11.59 -5.57
CA GLN A 89 -11.15 10.37 -4.89
C GLN A 89 -10.11 9.58 -5.71
N ALA A 90 -10.33 9.46 -7.03
CA ALA A 90 -9.38 8.79 -7.91
C ALA A 90 -8.01 9.50 -7.92
N ALA A 91 -8.00 10.85 -8.04
CA ALA A 91 -6.79 11.64 -8.02
C ALA A 91 -6.05 11.54 -6.67
N GLN A 92 -6.77 11.62 -5.56
CA GLN A 92 -6.22 11.43 -4.21
C GLN A 92 -5.60 10.04 -4.06
N THR A 93 -6.29 9.00 -4.53
CA THR A 93 -5.78 7.63 -4.46
C THR A 93 -4.46 7.45 -5.23
N ILE A 94 -4.33 8.07 -6.40
CA ILE A 94 -3.09 8.04 -7.18
C ILE A 94 -1.96 8.74 -6.40
N LEU A 95 -2.21 9.93 -5.87
CA LEU A 95 -1.22 10.71 -5.12
C LEU A 95 -0.78 9.99 -3.85
N ASP A 96 -1.71 9.36 -3.13
CA ASP A 96 -1.40 8.58 -1.94
C ASP A 96 -0.48 7.39 -2.24
N ARG A 97 -0.70 6.72 -3.37
CA ARG A 97 0.11 5.58 -3.77
C ARG A 97 1.53 5.95 -4.20
N VAL A 98 1.72 7.13 -4.77
CA VAL A 98 3.06 7.64 -5.11
C VAL A 98 3.75 8.37 -3.96
N GLY A 99 3.12 8.41 -2.78
CA GLY A 99 3.71 8.99 -1.58
C GLY A 99 3.51 10.50 -1.41
N VAL A 100 2.70 11.14 -2.25
CA VAL A 100 2.26 12.54 -2.08
C VAL A 100 1.00 12.53 -1.23
N SER A 101 1.10 12.02 -0.01
CA SER A 101 -0.01 11.92 0.94
C SER A 101 0.08 13.01 2.00
N LYS A 102 -1.09 13.44 2.49
CA LYS A 102 -1.21 14.32 3.64
C LYS A 102 -0.77 13.65 4.95
N THR A 103 -0.65 12.34 4.96
CA THR A 103 -0.25 11.56 6.12
C THR A 103 1.27 11.55 6.23
N GLU A 104 1.82 12.26 7.20
CA GLU A 104 3.19 12.04 7.63
C GLU A 104 3.31 10.55 8.02
N ARG A 105 4.02 9.78 7.23
CA ARG A 105 4.46 8.44 7.66
C ARG A 105 5.46 8.67 8.78
N LEU A 106 5.01 8.54 10.01
CA LEU A 106 5.91 8.35 11.14
C LEU A 106 6.73 7.08 10.84
N LYS A 107 7.91 7.29 10.28
CA LYS A 107 8.95 6.26 10.30
C LYS A 107 9.37 6.11 11.76
N ILE A 108 8.73 5.20 12.46
CA ILE A 108 9.24 4.74 13.73
C ILE A 108 10.45 3.87 13.38
N ASP A 109 11.62 4.47 13.32
CA ASP A 109 12.86 3.74 13.26
C ASP A 109 13.00 3.01 14.59
N HIS A 110 12.57 1.76 14.63
CA HIS A 110 12.85 0.84 15.73
C HIS A 110 14.35 0.46 15.75
N ASN A 111 15.23 1.45 15.77
CA ASN A 111 16.60 1.25 16.19
C ASN A 111 16.61 1.24 17.72
N VAL A 112 15.99 0.22 18.32
CA VAL A 112 16.18 -0.09 19.73
C VAL A 112 17.51 -0.84 19.82
N SER A 113 18.60 -0.09 19.79
CA SER A 113 19.88 -0.56 20.27
C SER A 113 19.75 -0.69 21.79
N GLY A 114 19.47 -1.94 22.28
CA GLY A 114 19.70 -2.31 23.67
C GLY A 114 19.00 -1.48 24.74
N GLY A 115 17.74 -1.10 24.57
CA GLY A 115 16.95 -0.52 25.65
C GLY A 115 16.58 -1.56 26.70
N ILE A 116 17.12 -1.43 27.92
CA ILE A 116 16.66 -2.19 29.09
C ILE A 116 15.26 -1.65 29.40
N PHE A 117 14.21 -2.46 29.18
CA PHE A 117 12.88 -2.15 29.72
C PHE A 117 12.91 -2.35 31.22
N ILE A 118 12.99 -1.27 31.97
CA ILE A 118 12.74 -1.28 33.43
C ILE A 118 11.23 -1.25 33.58
N LEU A 119 10.64 -2.41 33.82
CA LEU A 119 9.25 -2.49 34.22
C LEU A 119 9.12 -1.83 35.62
N PRO A 120 8.15 -0.94 35.84
CA PRO A 120 7.90 -0.43 37.19
C PRO A 120 7.55 -1.60 38.12
N GLU A 121 8.07 -1.55 39.35
CA GLU A 121 7.73 -2.52 40.38
C GLU A 121 6.21 -2.62 40.52
N LYS A 122 5.70 -3.87 40.55
CA LYS A 122 4.30 -4.10 40.84
C LYS A 122 4.02 -3.64 42.27
N GLU A 123 3.24 -2.58 42.42
CA GLU A 123 2.64 -2.28 43.71
C GLU A 123 1.70 -3.42 44.10
N THR A 124 2.07 -4.20 45.11
CA THR A 124 1.17 -5.17 45.72
C THR A 124 0.20 -4.40 46.60
N ILE A 125 -1.05 -4.30 46.13
CA ILE A 125 -2.14 -3.79 46.95
C ILE A 125 -2.51 -4.92 47.90
N ASP A 126 -2.12 -4.80 49.19
CA ASP A 126 -2.61 -5.65 50.25
C ASP A 126 -4.08 -5.35 50.48
N ILE A 127 -4.94 -6.19 49.90
CA ILE A 127 -6.37 -6.17 50.23
C ILE A 127 -6.52 -6.88 51.57
N GLN A 128 -6.59 -6.10 52.66
CA GLN A 128 -7.06 -6.64 53.93
C GLN A 128 -8.54 -7.02 53.74
N ALA A 129 -8.82 -8.32 53.82
CA ALA A 129 -10.19 -8.81 53.87
C ALA A 129 -10.75 -8.37 55.23
N GLU A 130 -11.69 -7.42 55.23
CA GLU A 130 -12.55 -7.17 56.38
C GLU A 130 -13.47 -8.38 56.57
N ASP A 131 -13.27 -9.10 57.67
CA ASP A 131 -14.17 -10.14 58.12
C ASP A 131 -15.53 -9.49 58.43
N THR A 132 -16.50 -9.64 57.52
CA THR A 132 -17.87 -9.30 57.79
C THR A 132 -18.45 -10.38 58.68
N TYR A 133 -18.59 -10.09 59.99
CA TYR A 133 -19.35 -10.89 60.93
C TYR A 133 -20.83 -10.88 60.49
N TYR A 134 -21.33 -12.04 60.11
CA TYR A 134 -22.75 -12.26 60.04
C TYR A 134 -23.31 -12.37 61.45
N GLU A 135 -24.02 -11.35 61.94
CA GLU A 135 -24.84 -11.46 63.12
C GLU A 135 -26.03 -12.40 62.85
N ASP A 136 -26.07 -13.50 63.61
CA ASP A 136 -27.18 -14.40 63.66
C ASP A 136 -28.46 -13.67 64.11
N ILE A 137 -29.49 -13.68 63.29
CA ILE A 137 -30.83 -13.21 63.62
C ILE A 137 -31.55 -14.34 64.40
N PRO A 138 -31.89 -14.20 65.69
CA PRO A 138 -32.70 -15.18 66.37
C PRO A 138 -34.19 -15.07 65.98
N ASN A 139 -34.86 -16.20 65.95
CA ASN A 139 -36.28 -16.44 65.66
C ASN A 139 -37.28 -15.43 66.24
#